data_a5f29eb3fcf86b614aafcb58c1301912
#
_entry.id   a5f29eb3fcf86b614aafcb58c1301912
#
_cell.length_a   1.000
_cell.length_b   1.000
_cell.length_c   1.000
_cell.angle_alpha   90.00
_cell.angle_beta   90.00
_cell.angle_gamma   90.00
#
_symmetry.space_group_name_H-M   'P 1'
#
loop_
_entity.id
_entity.type
_entity.pdbx_description
1 polymer ?
#
loop_
_entity_poly.entity_id
_entity_poly.type
_entity_poly.pdbx_seq_one_letter_code
_entity_poly.pdbx_strand_id
1 'polypeptide(L)'
;IYTDVDGVYTTDPRISPKARKLDRIAYEEMLELASLGAKVLQTRSVELAMRYKVRLRVLSSFEEYDENAGTLVCGEEEIVESNVVSGVAYSRDEAKMTLISVADRPGIAAAIFGPLADTGVNVDMIVQNISEDGRTDMTFSCPVDHVTRAERAMKDAQDRGEINYHELIADTDVCKVSV
;
A
#
# COMPACT_ATOMS: atom_id res chain seq x y z
N ILE A 1 -11.00 -20.90 3.01
CA ILE A 1 -10.18 -20.67 1.81
C ILE A 1 -8.91 -21.49 1.98
N TYR A 2 -8.62 -22.32 0.99
CA TYR A 2 -7.39 -23.11 0.96
C TYR A 2 -6.35 -22.40 0.09
N THR A 3 -5.12 -22.29 0.58
CA THR A 3 -4.01 -21.58 -0.07
C THR A 3 -2.71 -22.35 0.13
N ASP A 4 -1.60 -21.83 -0.36
CA ASP A 4 -0.25 -22.38 -0.22
C ASP A 4 0.42 -22.08 1.15
N VAL A 5 -0.30 -21.33 2.02
CA VAL A 5 0.14 -21.01 3.39
C VAL A 5 -0.85 -21.56 4.41
N ASP A 6 -0.39 -21.80 5.62
CA ASP A 6 -1.16 -22.39 6.72
C ASP A 6 -1.91 -21.36 7.58
N GLY A 7 -1.94 -20.09 7.15
CA GLY A 7 -2.63 -19.00 7.83
C GLY A 7 -2.06 -17.63 7.50
N VAL A 8 -2.55 -16.62 8.20
CA VAL A 8 -2.07 -15.24 8.14
C VAL A 8 -1.04 -15.03 9.24
N TYR A 9 0.06 -14.38 8.91
CA TYR A 9 1.15 -14.08 9.84
C TYR A 9 1.25 -12.59 10.12
N THR A 10 1.82 -12.24 11.27
CA THR A 10 2.10 -10.84 11.64
C THR A 10 3.01 -10.12 10.64
N THR A 11 3.81 -10.85 9.88
CA THR A 11 4.57 -10.40 8.69
C THR A 11 4.99 -11.63 7.89
N ASP A 12 5.64 -11.45 6.75
CA ASP A 12 6.14 -12.56 5.93
C ASP A 12 7.23 -13.37 6.68
N PRO A 13 6.98 -14.64 7.01
CA PRO A 13 7.94 -15.47 7.75
C PRO A 13 9.23 -15.75 6.96
N ARG A 14 9.22 -15.59 5.63
CA ARG A 14 10.42 -15.73 4.79
C ARG A 14 11.39 -14.58 4.99
N ILE A 15 10.88 -13.41 5.44
CA ILE A 15 11.67 -12.21 5.69
C ILE A 15 12.02 -12.10 7.17
N SER A 16 11.04 -12.32 8.05
CA SER A 16 11.24 -12.24 9.49
C SER A 16 11.00 -13.59 10.16
N PRO A 17 12.05 -14.26 10.66
CA PRO A 17 11.89 -15.49 11.45
C PRO A 17 11.09 -15.30 12.75
N LYS A 18 10.83 -14.06 13.15
CA LYS A 18 10.02 -13.72 14.32
C LYS A 18 8.53 -13.58 14.00
N ALA A 19 8.13 -13.73 12.73
CA ALA A 19 6.74 -13.71 12.33
C ALA A 19 5.96 -14.81 13.07
N ARG A 20 4.79 -14.47 13.58
CA ARG A 20 3.89 -15.37 14.29
C ARG A 20 2.60 -15.51 13.52
N LYS A 21 2.09 -16.73 13.43
CA LYS A 21 0.77 -16.99 12.88
C LYS A 21 -0.29 -16.38 13.80
N LEU A 22 -1.29 -15.76 13.20
CA LEU A 22 -2.44 -15.21 13.90
C LEU A 22 -3.54 -16.28 13.96
N ASP A 23 -4.08 -16.52 15.14
CA ASP A 23 -5.25 -17.41 15.29
C ASP A 23 -6.51 -16.75 14.76
N ARG A 24 -6.63 -15.44 14.98
CA ARG A 24 -7.74 -14.59 14.53
C ARG A 24 -7.22 -13.25 14.04
N ILE A 25 -7.96 -12.66 13.09
CA ILE A 25 -7.71 -11.31 12.59
C ILE A 25 -9.05 -10.65 12.23
N ALA A 26 -9.21 -9.36 12.51
CA ALA A 26 -10.40 -8.61 12.11
C ALA A 26 -10.47 -8.43 10.59
N TYR A 27 -11.70 -8.25 10.05
CA TYR A 27 -11.85 -7.99 8.61
C TYR A 27 -11.07 -6.76 8.18
N GLU A 28 -11.13 -5.70 8.97
CA GLU A 28 -10.48 -4.43 8.71
C GLU A 28 -8.95 -4.59 8.65
N GLU A 29 -8.38 -5.26 9.65
CA GLU A 29 -6.94 -5.56 9.71
C GLU A 29 -6.49 -6.45 8.54
N MET A 30 -7.28 -7.48 8.21
CA MET A 30 -6.99 -8.36 7.07
C MET A 30 -7.08 -7.60 5.74
N LEU A 31 -8.06 -6.67 5.62
CA LEU A 31 -8.23 -5.82 4.44
C LEU A 31 -7.01 -4.91 4.25
N GLU A 32 -6.55 -4.28 5.32
CA GLU A 32 -5.34 -3.47 5.35
C GLU A 32 -4.11 -4.30 4.90
N LEU A 33 -3.87 -5.44 5.55
CA LEU A 33 -2.76 -6.32 5.18
C LEU A 33 -2.82 -6.74 3.70
N ALA A 34 -4.01 -7.12 3.21
CA ALA A 34 -4.20 -7.57 1.83
C ALA A 34 -3.98 -6.41 0.82
N SER A 35 -4.40 -5.20 1.15
CA SER A 35 -4.25 -4.02 0.29
C SER A 35 -2.81 -3.51 0.25
N LEU A 36 -2.05 -3.71 1.32
CA LEU A 36 -0.69 -3.20 1.52
C LEU A 36 0.41 -4.21 1.17
N GLY A 37 0.07 -5.37 0.63
CA GLY A 37 1.04 -6.30 0.06
C GLY A 37 1.07 -7.72 0.63
N ALA A 38 0.30 -8.04 1.67
CA ALA A 38 0.15 -9.42 2.13
C ALA A 38 -0.71 -10.23 1.15
N LYS A 39 -0.07 -10.98 0.26
CA LYS A 39 -0.73 -11.70 -0.87
C LYS A 39 -1.43 -13.01 -0.43
N VAL A 40 -1.88 -13.12 0.81
CA VAL A 40 -2.55 -14.33 1.32
C VAL A 40 -4.01 -14.40 0.87
N LEU A 41 -4.73 -13.29 0.95
CA LEU A 41 -6.10 -13.15 0.48
C LEU A 41 -6.24 -12.01 -0.51
N GLN A 42 -7.19 -12.14 -1.43
CA GLN A 42 -7.56 -11.05 -2.32
C GLN A 42 -8.39 -10.02 -1.55
N THR A 43 -8.02 -8.74 -1.64
CA THR A 43 -8.71 -7.61 -1.01
C THR A 43 -10.24 -7.68 -1.19
N ARG A 44 -10.68 -7.93 -2.44
CA ARG A 44 -12.11 -8.06 -2.77
C ARG A 44 -12.82 -9.19 -2.03
N SER A 45 -12.12 -10.29 -1.76
CA SER A 45 -12.70 -11.43 -1.01
C SER A 45 -12.92 -11.07 0.45
N VAL A 46 -11.99 -10.33 1.05
CA VAL A 46 -12.11 -9.85 2.43
C VAL A 46 -13.20 -8.80 2.55
N GLU A 47 -13.27 -7.85 1.60
CA GLU A 47 -14.30 -6.82 1.54
C GLU A 47 -15.72 -7.41 1.48
N LEU A 48 -15.92 -8.41 0.61
CA LEU A 48 -17.21 -9.10 0.53
C LEU A 48 -17.55 -9.86 1.81
N ALA A 49 -16.57 -10.55 2.40
CA ALA A 49 -16.76 -11.26 3.65
C ALA A 49 -17.15 -10.31 4.79
N MET A 50 -16.48 -9.18 4.90
CA MET A 50 -16.79 -8.11 5.85
C MET A 50 -18.21 -7.57 5.64
N ARG A 51 -18.56 -7.22 4.40
CA ARG A 51 -19.89 -6.67 4.05
C ARG A 51 -21.04 -7.61 4.40
N TYR A 52 -20.86 -8.91 4.18
CA TYR A 52 -21.88 -9.91 4.43
C TYR A 52 -21.72 -10.65 5.77
N LYS A 53 -20.74 -10.24 6.59
CA LYS A 53 -20.41 -10.84 7.90
C LYS A 53 -20.18 -12.36 7.80
N VAL A 54 -19.50 -12.78 6.74
CA VAL A 54 -19.13 -14.17 6.51
C VAL A 54 -17.74 -14.43 7.06
N ARG A 55 -17.63 -15.25 8.10
CA ARG A 55 -16.34 -15.65 8.64
C ARG A 55 -15.55 -16.46 7.59
N LEU A 56 -14.29 -16.11 7.41
CA LEU A 56 -13.37 -16.84 6.55
C LEU A 56 -12.31 -17.54 7.39
N ARG A 57 -11.93 -18.73 6.98
CA ARG A 57 -10.77 -19.41 7.55
C ARG A 57 -9.75 -19.65 6.46
N VAL A 58 -8.51 -19.25 6.72
CA VAL A 58 -7.36 -19.46 5.83
C VAL A 58 -6.66 -20.74 6.28
N LEU A 59 -6.54 -21.70 5.37
CA LEU A 59 -6.01 -23.05 5.63
C LEU A 59 -5.00 -23.44 4.55
N SER A 60 -4.06 -24.27 4.91
CA SER A 60 -3.13 -24.90 3.96
C SER A 60 -3.85 -25.90 3.06
N SER A 61 -3.52 -25.87 1.76
CA SER A 61 -3.97 -26.88 0.79
C SER A 61 -3.18 -28.21 0.93
N PHE A 62 -2.10 -28.20 1.69
CA PHE A 62 -1.15 -29.31 1.82
C PHE A 62 -1.28 -30.09 3.14
N GLU A 63 -2.09 -29.59 4.07
CA GLU A 63 -2.29 -30.17 5.39
C GLU A 63 -3.68 -30.79 5.52
N GLU A 64 -3.82 -31.78 6.40
CA GLU A 64 -5.13 -32.34 6.71
C GLU A 64 -6.01 -31.28 7.40
N TYR A 65 -7.32 -31.37 7.14
CA TYR A 65 -8.28 -30.44 7.72
C TYR A 65 -8.34 -30.58 9.25
N ASP A 66 -8.09 -29.46 9.94
CA ASP A 66 -8.36 -29.29 11.37
C ASP A 66 -9.20 -28.02 11.55
N GLU A 67 -10.32 -28.14 12.25
CA GLU A 67 -11.23 -27.03 12.49
C GLU A 67 -10.62 -25.88 13.29
N ASN A 68 -9.54 -26.15 14.06
CA ASN A 68 -8.81 -25.16 14.83
C ASN A 68 -7.55 -24.66 14.12
N ALA A 69 -7.18 -25.24 12.98
CA ALA A 69 -6.02 -24.82 12.22
C ALA A 69 -6.26 -23.50 11.47
N GLY A 70 -5.17 -22.90 11.03
CA GLY A 70 -5.18 -21.72 10.19
C GLY A 70 -5.51 -20.43 10.95
N THR A 71 -5.93 -19.41 10.19
CA THR A 71 -6.34 -18.10 10.72
C THR A 71 -7.83 -17.86 10.46
N LEU A 72 -8.57 -17.47 11.48
CA LEU A 72 -9.96 -17.06 11.36
C LEU A 72 -10.04 -15.55 11.11
N VAL A 73 -10.64 -15.15 9.99
CA VAL A 73 -11.00 -13.76 9.69
C VAL A 73 -12.46 -13.54 10.10
N CYS A 74 -12.70 -12.63 11.03
CA CYS A 74 -14.01 -12.42 11.67
C CYS A 74 -14.21 -10.94 12.03
N GLY A 75 -15.35 -10.62 12.66
CA GLY A 75 -15.59 -9.29 13.19
C GLY A 75 -14.71 -8.96 14.39
N GLU A 76 -14.42 -7.68 14.60
CA GLU A 76 -13.60 -7.19 15.71
C GLU A 76 -14.21 -7.60 17.08
N GLU A 77 -15.53 -7.68 17.17
CA GLU A 77 -16.27 -8.11 18.37
C GLU A 77 -15.98 -9.56 18.81
N GLU A 78 -15.40 -10.37 17.92
CA GLU A 78 -15.00 -11.77 18.22
C GLU A 78 -13.54 -11.86 18.69
N ILE A 79 -12.79 -10.75 18.72
CA ILE A 79 -11.38 -10.68 19.11
C ILE A 79 -11.29 -10.10 20.52
N VAL A 80 -10.86 -10.93 21.47
CA VAL A 80 -10.82 -10.57 22.90
C VAL A 80 -9.58 -9.73 23.24
N GLU A 81 -8.50 -9.87 22.49
CA GLU A 81 -7.25 -9.14 22.69
C GLU A 81 -6.86 -8.39 21.42
N SER A 82 -6.83 -7.07 21.48
CA SER A 82 -6.29 -6.22 20.41
C SER A 82 -4.82 -5.87 20.70
N ASN A 83 -3.95 -6.12 19.74
CA ASN A 83 -2.59 -5.62 19.77
C ASN A 83 -2.55 -4.23 19.14
N VAL A 84 -1.65 -3.36 19.60
CA VAL A 84 -1.44 -2.02 19.00
C VAL A 84 -0.95 -2.14 17.55
N VAL A 85 -0.23 -3.23 17.24
CA VAL A 85 0.22 -3.57 15.87
C VAL A 85 -0.16 -5.02 15.63
N SER A 86 -1.09 -5.25 14.72
CA SER A 86 -1.57 -6.58 14.34
C SER A 86 -0.69 -7.23 13.28
N GLY A 87 -0.04 -6.40 12.44
CA GLY A 87 0.81 -6.92 11.39
C GLY A 87 1.67 -5.86 10.72
N VAL A 88 2.61 -6.32 9.91
CA VAL A 88 3.49 -5.50 9.09
C VAL A 88 3.45 -6.04 7.66
N ALA A 89 2.98 -5.21 6.73
CA ALA A 89 3.03 -5.49 5.30
C ALA A 89 4.15 -4.69 4.62
N TYR A 90 4.66 -5.20 3.50
CA TYR A 90 5.66 -4.48 2.71
C TYR A 90 5.39 -4.66 1.21
N SER A 91 5.75 -3.64 0.43
CA SER A 91 5.78 -3.69 -1.03
C SER A 91 7.13 -3.22 -1.53
N ARG A 92 7.69 -3.95 -2.53
CA ARG A 92 8.93 -3.58 -3.22
C ARG A 92 8.69 -3.05 -4.63
N ASP A 93 7.45 -3.08 -5.09
CA ASP A 93 7.05 -2.63 -6.43
C ASP A 93 6.72 -1.13 -6.43
N GLU A 94 7.42 -0.35 -5.61
CA GLU A 94 7.19 1.08 -5.42
C GLU A 94 8.40 1.88 -5.87
N ALA A 95 8.14 3.05 -6.41
CA ALA A 95 9.13 4.08 -6.69
C ALA A 95 8.74 5.38 -5.99
N LYS A 96 9.74 6.09 -5.48
CA LYS A 96 9.59 7.41 -4.91
C LYS A 96 9.96 8.46 -5.95
N MET A 97 9.03 9.34 -6.29
CA MET A 97 9.21 10.45 -7.21
C MET A 97 9.23 11.75 -6.41
N THR A 98 10.24 12.59 -6.60
CA THR A 98 10.34 13.87 -5.91
C THR A 98 10.54 15.01 -6.92
N LEU A 99 9.61 15.95 -6.92
CA LEU A 99 9.72 17.22 -7.62
C LEU A 99 10.35 18.25 -6.68
N ILE A 100 11.54 18.69 -7.01
CA ILE A 100 12.30 19.63 -6.19
C ILE A 100 11.93 21.07 -6.54
N SER A 101 11.75 21.89 -5.51
CA SER A 101 11.56 23.33 -5.63
C SER A 101 10.35 23.73 -6.51
N VAL A 102 9.20 23.12 -6.26
CA VAL A 102 7.92 23.49 -6.87
C VAL A 102 7.39 24.78 -6.24
N ALA A 103 6.79 25.68 -7.02
CA ALA A 103 6.16 26.88 -6.49
C ALA A 103 4.97 26.51 -5.59
N ASP A 104 5.01 26.90 -4.31
CA ASP A 104 3.91 26.67 -3.36
C ASP A 104 2.80 27.70 -3.60
N ARG A 105 1.78 27.28 -4.34
CA ARG A 105 0.61 28.10 -4.70
C ARG A 105 -0.66 27.27 -4.72
N PRO A 106 -1.83 27.88 -4.45
CA PRO A 106 -3.09 27.17 -4.57
C PRO A 106 -3.26 26.50 -5.95
N GLY A 107 -3.67 25.24 -5.96
CA GLY A 107 -3.89 24.45 -7.17
C GLY A 107 -2.66 23.72 -7.70
N ILE A 108 -1.48 23.85 -7.09
CA ILE A 108 -0.26 23.17 -7.57
C ILE A 108 -0.39 21.65 -7.54
N ALA A 109 -1.02 21.10 -6.50
CA ALA A 109 -1.26 19.66 -6.41
C ALA A 109 -2.12 19.16 -7.59
N ALA A 110 -3.17 19.88 -7.95
CA ALA A 110 -4.00 19.55 -9.12
C ALA A 110 -3.21 19.62 -10.43
N ALA A 111 -2.33 20.60 -10.58
CA ALA A 111 -1.49 20.76 -11.76
C ALA A 111 -0.44 19.63 -11.90
N ILE A 112 0.02 19.04 -10.77
CA ILE A 112 0.97 17.92 -10.75
C ILE A 112 0.23 16.60 -10.95
N PHE A 113 -0.82 16.34 -10.16
CA PHE A 113 -1.48 15.03 -10.15
C PHE A 113 -2.52 14.86 -11.27
N GLY A 114 -3.03 15.93 -11.86
CA GLY A 114 -3.91 15.87 -13.03
C GLY A 114 -3.28 15.14 -14.20
N PRO A 115 -2.13 15.60 -14.74
CA PRO A 115 -1.42 14.92 -15.84
C PRO A 115 -1.02 13.48 -15.54
N LEU A 116 -0.71 13.16 -14.27
CA LEU A 116 -0.42 11.79 -13.85
C LEU A 116 -1.67 10.91 -13.94
N ALA A 117 -2.80 11.39 -13.44
CA ALA A 117 -4.07 10.69 -13.52
C ALA A 117 -4.53 10.48 -14.97
N ASP A 118 -4.41 11.51 -15.83
CA ASP A 118 -4.77 11.46 -17.25
C ASP A 118 -3.95 10.42 -18.03
N THR A 119 -2.71 10.19 -17.61
CA THR A 119 -1.83 9.17 -18.19
C THR A 119 -1.94 7.81 -17.50
N GLY A 120 -2.85 7.65 -16.54
CA GLY A 120 -3.09 6.41 -15.83
C GLY A 120 -1.96 6.02 -14.88
N VAL A 121 -1.22 6.99 -14.36
CA VAL A 121 -0.25 6.77 -13.27
C VAL A 121 -1.01 6.72 -11.95
N ASN A 122 -0.92 5.59 -11.27
CA ASN A 122 -1.49 5.45 -9.93
C ASN A 122 -0.52 6.06 -8.91
N VAL A 123 -0.99 7.03 -8.14
CA VAL A 123 -0.24 7.69 -7.05
C VAL A 123 -0.82 7.24 -5.72
N ASP A 124 0.02 6.81 -4.81
CA ASP A 124 -0.43 6.28 -3.52
C ASP A 124 -0.11 7.27 -2.38
N MET A 125 1.15 7.42 -2.00
CA MET A 125 1.54 8.36 -0.95
C MET A 125 1.90 9.70 -1.55
N ILE A 126 1.46 10.79 -0.92
CA ILE A 126 1.83 12.16 -1.28
C ILE A 126 2.35 12.84 -0.03
N VAL A 127 3.56 13.38 -0.10
CA VAL A 127 4.20 14.14 0.96
C VAL A 127 4.64 15.49 0.41
N GLN A 128 4.19 16.54 1.08
CA GLN A 128 4.59 17.92 0.77
C GLN A 128 5.33 18.50 1.99
N ASN A 129 6.52 18.99 1.77
CA ASN A 129 7.26 19.70 2.80
C ASN A 129 6.79 21.15 2.91
N ILE A 130 6.83 21.71 4.12
CA ILE A 130 6.55 23.14 4.32
C ILE A 130 7.78 23.91 3.85
N SER A 131 7.56 24.91 3.00
CA SER A 131 8.62 25.78 2.49
C SER A 131 8.62 27.11 3.21
N GLU A 132 9.79 27.64 3.54
CA GLU A 132 9.95 28.99 4.08
C GLU A 132 10.02 30.06 2.97
N ASP A 133 10.39 29.66 1.74
CA ASP A 133 10.67 30.58 0.61
C ASP A 133 9.59 30.56 -0.49
N GLY A 134 8.37 30.05 -0.19
CA GLY A 134 7.29 29.94 -1.18
C GLY A 134 7.56 28.85 -2.25
N ARG A 135 8.47 27.94 -1.99
CA ARG A 135 8.75 26.76 -2.77
C ARG A 135 8.73 25.52 -1.88
N THR A 136 8.30 24.40 -2.41
CA THR A 136 8.17 23.14 -1.68
C THR A 136 8.71 21.99 -2.50
N ASP A 137 9.14 20.94 -1.84
CA ASP A 137 9.39 19.67 -2.50
C ASP A 137 8.11 18.81 -2.38
N MET A 138 7.69 18.29 -3.52
CA MET A 138 6.54 17.41 -3.61
C MET A 138 7.02 15.99 -3.90
N THR A 139 6.82 15.10 -2.95
CA THR A 139 7.17 13.68 -3.09
C THR A 139 5.90 12.85 -3.21
N PHE A 140 5.90 11.88 -4.11
CA PHE A 140 4.84 10.88 -4.21
C PHE A 140 5.41 9.49 -4.53
N SER A 141 4.64 8.45 -4.23
CA SER A 141 4.96 7.10 -4.65
C SER A 141 4.07 6.64 -5.80
N CYS A 142 4.63 5.80 -6.65
CA CYS A 142 3.91 5.12 -7.72
C CYS A 142 4.53 3.73 -7.97
N PRO A 143 3.83 2.81 -8.66
CA PRO A 143 4.42 1.55 -9.09
C PRO A 143 5.68 1.77 -9.95
N VAL A 144 6.70 0.93 -9.79
CA VAL A 144 7.98 1.03 -10.52
C VAL A 144 7.77 1.04 -12.04
N ASP A 145 6.83 0.25 -12.56
CA ASP A 145 6.49 0.20 -13.98
C ASP A 145 5.79 1.48 -14.50
N HIS A 146 5.34 2.37 -13.61
CA HIS A 146 4.78 3.67 -13.95
C HIS A 146 5.81 4.82 -14.03
N VAL A 147 7.04 4.62 -13.54
CA VAL A 147 8.07 5.67 -13.44
C VAL A 147 8.29 6.41 -14.76
N THR A 148 8.59 5.68 -15.84
CA THR A 148 8.85 6.30 -17.15
C THR A 148 7.67 7.12 -17.67
N ARG A 149 6.43 6.65 -17.38
CA ARG A 149 5.20 7.35 -17.75
C ARG A 149 5.01 8.62 -16.91
N ALA A 150 5.30 8.52 -15.61
CA ALA A 150 5.25 9.67 -14.70
C ALA A 150 6.26 10.75 -15.07
N GLU A 151 7.51 10.37 -15.34
CA GLU A 151 8.56 11.30 -15.79
C GLU A 151 8.15 12.06 -17.05
N ARG A 152 7.61 11.33 -18.03
CA ARG A 152 7.14 11.95 -19.27
C ARG A 152 5.97 12.90 -19.02
N ALA A 153 4.98 12.50 -18.22
CA ALA A 153 3.84 13.35 -17.89
C ALA A 153 4.28 14.65 -17.19
N MET A 154 5.23 14.58 -16.27
CA MET A 154 5.76 15.75 -15.57
C MET A 154 6.55 16.65 -16.51
N LYS A 155 7.38 16.09 -17.37
CA LYS A 155 8.11 16.87 -18.38
C LYS A 155 7.19 17.58 -19.36
N ASP A 156 6.18 16.87 -19.89
CA ASP A 156 5.20 17.44 -20.82
C ASP A 156 4.40 18.58 -20.14
N ALA A 157 4.05 18.46 -18.86
CA ALA A 157 3.38 19.51 -18.09
C ALA A 157 4.30 20.72 -17.84
N GLN A 158 5.58 20.50 -17.60
CA GLN A 158 6.58 21.58 -17.49
C GLN A 158 6.78 22.29 -18.83
N ASP A 159 6.88 21.56 -19.92
CA ASP A 159 7.03 22.13 -21.27
C ASP A 159 5.81 22.96 -21.69
N ARG A 160 4.61 22.62 -21.21
CA ARG A 160 3.38 23.44 -21.38
C ARG A 160 3.30 24.65 -20.42
N GLY A 161 4.23 24.77 -19.47
CA GLY A 161 4.22 25.83 -18.47
C GLY A 161 3.15 25.69 -17.38
N GLU A 162 2.55 24.52 -17.22
CA GLU A 162 1.53 24.22 -16.21
C GLU A 162 2.14 24.10 -14.80
N ILE A 163 3.33 23.49 -14.73
CA ILE A 163 4.12 23.34 -13.52
C ILE A 163 5.54 23.85 -13.75
N ASN A 164 6.23 24.19 -12.65
CA ASN A 164 7.65 24.55 -12.69
C ASN A 164 8.34 23.92 -11.48
N TYR A 165 9.33 23.10 -11.74
CA TYR A 165 10.19 22.46 -10.74
C TYR A 165 11.65 22.54 -11.21
N HIS A 166 12.57 22.45 -10.26
CA HIS A 166 14.00 22.50 -10.56
C HIS A 166 14.49 21.15 -11.11
N GLU A 167 14.09 20.07 -10.47
CA GLU A 167 14.54 18.72 -10.79
C GLU A 167 13.43 17.71 -10.46
N LEU A 168 13.40 16.62 -11.21
CA LEU A 168 12.58 15.43 -10.91
C LEU A 168 13.52 14.27 -10.61
N ILE A 169 13.43 13.74 -9.40
CA ILE A 169 14.22 12.60 -8.93
C ILE A 169 13.31 11.39 -8.82
N ALA A 170 13.69 10.28 -9.47
CA ALA A 170 13.06 8.99 -9.35
C ALA A 170 13.98 8.00 -8.62
N ASP A 171 13.51 7.43 -7.52
CA ASP A 171 14.21 6.42 -6.74
C ASP A 171 13.40 5.13 -6.76
N THR A 172 13.95 4.09 -7.38
CA THR A 172 13.32 2.77 -7.51
C THR A 172 13.88 1.74 -6.51
N ASP A 173 14.86 2.13 -5.70
CA ASP A 173 15.45 1.28 -4.65
C ASP A 173 14.81 1.61 -3.29
N VAL A 174 13.49 1.61 -3.26
CA VAL A 174 12.68 1.88 -2.06
C VAL A 174 11.73 0.74 -1.77
N CYS A 175 11.28 0.67 -0.52
CA CYS A 175 10.28 -0.27 -0.06
C CYS A 175 9.23 0.47 0.77
N LYS A 176 7.96 0.25 0.48
CA LYS A 176 6.87 0.72 1.33
C LYS A 176 6.65 -0.31 2.45
N VAL A 177 6.67 0.15 3.69
CA VAL A 177 6.35 -0.64 4.88
C VAL A 177 5.14 -0.02 5.57
N SER A 178 4.15 -0.85 5.88
CA SER A 178 2.90 -0.45 6.54
C SER A 178 2.68 -1.27 7.80
N VAL A 179 2.20 -0.64 8.85
CA VAL A 179 1.91 -1.22 10.17
C VAL A 179 0.49 -0.87 10.59
#